data_341b315e24f7a299c5cf5dda9d421bbe
#
_entry.id   341b315e24f7a299c5cf5dda9d421bbe
#
_cell.length_a   1.000
_cell.length_b   1.000
_cell.length_c   1.000
_cell.angle_alpha   90.00
_cell.angle_beta   90.00
_cell.angle_gamma   90.00
#
_symmetry.space_group_name_H-M   'P 1'
#
loop_
_entity.id
_entity.type
_entity.pdbx_description
1 polymer ?
#
loop_
_entity_poly.entity_id
_entity_poly.type
_entity_poly.pdbx_seq_one_letter_code
_entity_poly.pdbx_strand_id
1 'polypeptide(L)'
;AMSEAKDLATAQSEVNKTMAEAQKAIKDFTSMAKLRNGGYYTQPIYTNPKKGEAPVIAGWRARQNLIIETEDVNGVASLVQVGQQSKLALENVSYSLSEEAKAAAQDQLSKDVIDALNKKAESIAVAMKVAPDALRIEKLNFNSFDFAPEGAVFAARAMGANAAFKTVETPVFEAGTSNLS
;
A
#
# COMPACT_ATOMS: atom_id res chain seq x y z
N ALA A 1 0.13 14.89 -5.17
CA ALA A 1 0.14 16.34 -5.38
C ALA A 1 -1.25 16.93 -5.21
N MET A 2 -1.32 18.16 -4.75
CA MET A 2 -2.58 18.92 -4.61
C MET A 2 -2.30 20.39 -4.92
N SER A 3 -3.23 21.04 -5.63
CA SER A 3 -3.21 22.50 -5.87
C SER A 3 -4.60 23.08 -5.77
N GLU A 4 -4.67 24.37 -5.38
CA GLU A 4 -5.87 25.17 -5.32
C GLU A 4 -5.67 26.44 -6.13
N ALA A 5 -6.62 26.76 -7.00
CA ALA A 5 -6.59 27.97 -7.82
C ALA A 5 -8.01 28.55 -8.00
N LYS A 6 -8.08 29.80 -8.51
CA LYS A 6 -9.37 30.43 -8.80
C LYS A 6 -10.13 29.74 -9.92
N ASP A 7 -9.42 29.21 -10.90
CA ASP A 7 -10.00 28.47 -12.02
C ASP A 7 -9.49 27.02 -12.07
N LEU A 8 -10.30 26.15 -12.66
CA LEU A 8 -10.04 24.71 -12.75
C LEU A 8 -8.78 24.39 -13.56
N ALA A 9 -8.57 25.09 -14.67
CA ALA A 9 -7.47 24.78 -15.59
C ALA A 9 -6.12 25.07 -14.93
N THR A 10 -6.00 26.15 -14.17
CA THR A 10 -4.80 26.48 -13.41
C THR A 10 -4.53 25.42 -12.31
N ALA A 11 -5.54 25.06 -11.52
CA ALA A 11 -5.38 24.03 -10.49
C ALA A 11 -4.91 22.70 -11.08
N GLN A 12 -5.47 22.28 -12.21
CA GLN A 12 -5.08 21.06 -12.91
C GLN A 12 -3.66 21.15 -13.48
N SER A 13 -3.31 22.27 -14.10
CA SER A 13 -1.98 22.48 -14.70
C SER A 13 -0.88 22.39 -13.65
N GLU A 14 -1.08 22.98 -12.47
CA GLU A 14 -0.11 22.96 -11.38
C GLU A 14 0.07 21.55 -10.80
N VAL A 15 -1.02 20.79 -10.60
CA VAL A 15 -0.94 19.40 -10.16
C VAL A 15 -0.20 18.54 -11.18
N ASN A 16 -0.51 18.68 -12.46
CA ASN A 16 0.13 17.91 -13.51
C ASN A 16 1.64 18.21 -13.60
N LYS A 17 2.03 19.48 -13.47
CA LYS A 17 3.43 19.88 -13.44
C LYS A 17 4.16 19.29 -12.25
N THR A 18 3.62 19.44 -11.04
CA THR A 18 4.20 18.88 -9.82
C THR A 18 4.35 17.36 -9.92
N MET A 19 3.34 16.69 -10.47
CA MET A 19 3.37 15.24 -10.65
C MET A 19 4.44 14.80 -11.65
N ALA A 20 4.59 15.52 -12.77
CA ALA A 20 5.61 15.22 -13.76
C ALA A 20 7.03 15.42 -13.19
N GLU A 21 7.26 16.50 -12.44
CA GLU A 21 8.53 16.78 -11.76
C GLU A 21 8.86 15.67 -10.73
N ALA A 22 7.88 15.26 -9.93
CA ALA A 22 8.06 14.22 -8.94
C ALA A 22 8.35 12.84 -9.59
N GLN A 23 7.60 12.47 -10.62
CA GLN A 23 7.85 11.22 -11.34
C GLN A 23 9.26 11.19 -11.97
N LYS A 24 9.70 12.32 -12.51
CA LYS A 24 11.05 12.44 -13.04
C LYS A 24 12.10 12.28 -11.94
N ALA A 25 11.98 13.01 -10.84
CA ALA A 25 12.92 12.95 -9.72
C ALA A 25 13.03 11.53 -9.13
N ILE A 26 11.90 10.81 -9.00
CA ILE A 26 11.91 9.43 -8.51
C ILE A 26 12.58 8.47 -9.50
N LYS A 27 12.32 8.62 -10.80
CA LYS A 27 12.97 7.80 -11.84
C LYS A 27 14.47 8.06 -11.93
N ASP A 28 14.88 9.31 -11.75
CA ASP A 28 16.31 9.70 -11.75
C ASP A 28 17.01 9.15 -10.49
N PHE A 29 16.28 9.04 -9.37
CA PHE A 29 16.80 8.50 -8.12
C PHE A 29 16.97 6.98 -8.15
N THR A 30 16.00 6.23 -8.69
CA THR A 30 16.06 4.77 -8.74
C THR A 30 15.26 4.18 -9.89
N SER A 31 15.85 3.16 -10.54
CA SER A 31 15.16 2.32 -11.52
C SER A 31 14.35 1.16 -10.90
N MET A 32 14.52 0.92 -9.61
CA MET A 32 13.89 -0.21 -8.92
C MET A 32 12.45 0.09 -8.47
N ALA A 33 12.00 1.33 -8.60
CA ALA A 33 10.64 1.73 -8.25
C ALA A 33 9.71 1.67 -9.46
N LYS A 34 8.59 0.97 -9.30
CA LYS A 34 7.47 0.98 -10.25
C LYS A 34 6.53 2.10 -9.88
N LEU A 35 6.22 2.98 -10.84
CA LEU A 35 5.34 4.13 -10.65
C LEU A 35 4.00 3.87 -11.31
N ARG A 36 2.91 4.07 -10.56
CA ARG A 36 1.54 4.05 -11.08
C ARG A 36 0.82 5.32 -10.67
N ASN A 37 0.08 5.91 -11.60
CA ASN A 37 -0.84 6.98 -11.26
C ASN A 37 -2.02 6.41 -10.47
N GLY A 38 -2.31 7.02 -9.33
CA GLY A 38 -3.50 6.77 -8.55
C GLY A 38 -4.69 7.62 -9.02
N GLY A 39 -5.63 7.90 -8.12
CA GLY A 39 -6.79 8.73 -8.43
C GLY A 39 -6.42 10.16 -8.78
N TYR A 40 -7.18 10.72 -9.75
CA TYR A 40 -7.15 12.13 -10.11
C TYR A 40 -8.52 12.74 -9.79
N TYR A 41 -8.55 13.77 -8.96
CA TYR A 41 -9.78 14.35 -8.46
C TYR A 41 -9.76 15.85 -8.60
N THR A 42 -10.91 16.42 -8.98
CA THR A 42 -11.14 17.87 -8.95
C THR A 42 -12.44 18.17 -8.24
N GLN A 43 -12.43 19.20 -7.42
CA GLN A 43 -13.63 19.63 -6.70
C GLN A 43 -13.67 21.15 -6.57
N PRO A 44 -14.86 21.77 -6.62
CA PRO A 44 -15.01 23.18 -6.34
C PRO A 44 -14.79 23.47 -4.84
N ILE A 45 -14.22 24.63 -4.57
CA ILE A 45 -14.12 25.21 -3.23
C ILE A 45 -15.21 26.26 -3.13
N TYR A 46 -16.05 26.17 -2.13
CA TYR A 46 -17.15 27.11 -1.92
C TYR A 46 -16.78 28.15 -0.87
N THR A 47 -17.34 29.36 -1.02
CA THR A 47 -17.29 30.38 0.05
C THR A 47 -18.05 29.88 1.27
N ASN A 48 -17.67 30.40 2.44
CA ASN A 48 -18.44 30.20 3.67
C ASN A 48 -19.51 31.30 3.76
N PRO A 49 -20.79 31.04 3.39
CA PRO A 49 -21.80 32.09 3.28
C PRO A 49 -22.22 32.61 4.66
N LYS A 50 -22.58 33.87 4.73
CA LYS A 50 -23.29 34.42 5.89
C LYS A 50 -24.70 33.87 5.95
N LYS A 51 -25.33 33.98 7.12
CA LYS A 51 -26.70 33.48 7.33
C LYS A 51 -27.67 34.11 6.29
N GLY A 52 -28.21 33.24 5.42
CA GLY A 52 -29.18 33.66 4.38
C GLY A 52 -28.56 33.83 2.97
N GLU A 53 -27.27 33.66 2.80
CA GLU A 53 -26.60 33.69 1.49
C GLU A 53 -26.34 32.28 0.97
N ALA A 54 -26.45 32.06 -0.34
CA ALA A 54 -26.08 30.79 -0.97
C ALA A 54 -24.56 30.69 -1.13
N PRO A 55 -23.96 29.49 -0.96
CA PRO A 55 -22.53 29.29 -1.22
C PRO A 55 -22.23 29.51 -2.71
N VAL A 56 -21.15 30.22 -3.01
CA VAL A 56 -20.66 30.41 -4.38
C VAL A 56 -19.28 29.77 -4.52
N ILE A 57 -18.94 29.35 -5.74
CA ILE A 57 -17.62 28.76 -6.02
C ILE A 57 -16.56 29.86 -5.85
N ALA A 58 -15.63 29.66 -4.91
CA ALA A 58 -14.51 30.55 -4.64
C ALA A 58 -13.23 30.14 -5.38
N GLY A 59 -13.15 28.88 -5.77
CA GLY A 59 -11.99 28.31 -6.45
C GLY A 59 -12.15 26.82 -6.73
N TRP A 60 -11.08 26.21 -7.16
CA TRP A 60 -11.00 24.79 -7.51
C TRP A 60 -9.80 24.14 -6.84
N ARG A 61 -9.98 22.91 -6.39
CA ARG A 61 -8.91 22.05 -5.89
C ARG A 61 -8.74 20.88 -6.84
N ALA A 62 -7.51 20.67 -7.29
CA ALA A 62 -7.11 19.47 -8.03
C ALA A 62 -6.16 18.62 -7.15
N ARG A 63 -6.27 17.31 -7.23
CA ARG A 63 -5.44 16.34 -6.50
C ARG A 63 -5.15 15.14 -7.38
N GLN A 64 -3.91 14.68 -7.34
CA GLN A 64 -3.49 13.43 -7.97
C GLN A 64 -2.60 12.64 -7.02
N ASN A 65 -2.83 11.33 -6.95
CA ASN A 65 -2.03 10.40 -6.17
C ASN A 65 -1.02 9.71 -7.07
N LEU A 66 0.17 9.44 -6.51
CA LEU A 66 1.20 8.61 -7.11
C LEU A 66 1.42 7.41 -6.20
N ILE A 67 1.36 6.23 -6.79
CA ILE A 67 1.66 4.97 -6.11
C ILE A 67 3.05 4.56 -6.54
N ILE A 68 3.91 4.29 -5.56
CA ILE A 68 5.30 3.88 -5.76
C ILE A 68 5.45 2.50 -5.13
N GLU A 69 5.81 1.51 -5.94
CA GLU A 69 6.08 0.15 -5.48
C GLU A 69 7.58 -0.13 -5.64
N THR A 70 8.21 -0.65 -4.61
CA THR A 70 9.62 -1.02 -4.63
C THR A 70 9.87 -2.26 -3.78
N GLU A 71 10.83 -3.08 -4.21
CA GLU A 71 11.32 -4.23 -3.43
C GLU A 71 12.49 -3.83 -2.52
N ASP A 72 13.07 -2.64 -2.74
CA ASP A 72 14.12 -2.09 -1.87
C ASP A 72 13.51 -1.47 -0.62
N VAL A 73 13.30 -2.30 0.39
CA VAL A 73 12.73 -1.88 1.69
C VAL A 73 13.63 -0.84 2.36
N ASN A 74 14.95 -0.95 2.23
CA ASN A 74 15.89 -0.02 2.85
C ASN A 74 15.89 1.35 2.17
N GLY A 75 15.56 1.41 0.88
CA GLY A 75 15.46 2.64 0.10
C GLY A 75 14.17 3.43 0.29
N VAL A 76 13.16 2.88 0.99
CA VAL A 76 11.83 3.53 1.14
C VAL A 76 11.93 4.91 1.76
N ALA A 77 12.72 5.08 2.82
CA ALA A 77 12.89 6.38 3.48
C ALA A 77 13.45 7.45 2.52
N SER A 78 14.45 7.09 1.72
CA SER A 78 15.03 7.97 0.72
C SER A 78 14.05 8.30 -0.41
N LEU A 79 13.26 7.32 -0.85
CA LEU A 79 12.19 7.54 -1.84
C LEU A 79 11.13 8.53 -1.33
N VAL A 80 10.72 8.39 -0.08
CA VAL A 80 9.78 9.34 0.56
C VAL A 80 10.39 10.74 0.60
N GLN A 81 11.67 10.86 0.95
CA GLN A 81 12.35 12.15 0.98
C GLN A 81 12.38 12.81 -0.42
N VAL A 82 12.71 12.07 -1.48
CA VAL A 82 12.68 12.55 -2.87
C VAL A 82 11.28 13.03 -3.26
N GLY A 83 10.24 12.27 -2.89
CA GLY A 83 8.85 12.65 -3.12
C GLY A 83 8.49 13.95 -2.40
N GLN A 84 8.86 14.10 -1.14
CA GLN A 84 8.60 15.31 -0.34
C GLN A 84 9.34 16.53 -0.90
N GLN A 85 10.60 16.39 -1.33
CA GLN A 85 11.34 17.45 -2.01
C GLN A 85 10.66 17.89 -3.30
N SER A 86 9.96 16.98 -3.96
CA SER A 86 9.13 17.23 -5.15
C SER A 86 7.70 17.71 -4.80
N LYS A 87 7.47 18.20 -3.57
CA LYS A 87 6.17 18.72 -3.08
C LYS A 87 5.05 17.67 -3.03
N LEU A 88 5.39 16.39 -2.94
CA LEU A 88 4.40 15.36 -2.63
C LEU A 88 4.24 15.21 -1.13
N ALA A 89 3.01 15.05 -0.67
CA ALA A 89 2.73 14.64 0.70
C ALA A 89 2.67 13.11 0.76
N LEU A 90 3.30 12.51 1.76
CA LEU A 90 3.14 11.10 2.05
C LEU A 90 1.75 10.85 2.65
N GLU A 91 1.00 9.92 2.06
CA GLU A 91 -0.31 9.54 2.56
C GLU A 91 -0.27 8.22 3.32
N ASN A 92 0.44 7.24 2.78
CA ASN A 92 0.53 5.92 3.38
C ASN A 92 1.82 5.21 2.94
N VAL A 93 2.34 4.35 3.82
CA VAL A 93 3.34 3.34 3.50
C VAL A 93 2.80 2.00 3.96
N SER A 94 2.82 1.00 3.09
CA SER A 94 2.39 -0.35 3.40
C SER A 94 3.40 -1.35 2.87
N TYR A 95 3.55 -2.45 3.59
CA TYR A 95 4.39 -3.57 3.18
C TYR A 95 3.51 -4.77 2.88
N SER A 96 3.82 -5.46 1.81
CA SER A 96 3.15 -6.71 1.46
C SER A 96 4.16 -7.66 0.82
N LEU A 97 3.87 -8.96 0.88
CA LEU A 97 4.66 -9.94 0.12
C LEU A 97 4.45 -9.70 -1.38
N SER A 98 5.51 -9.90 -2.18
CA SER A 98 5.36 -9.96 -3.64
C SER A 98 4.46 -11.13 -4.05
N GLU A 99 3.91 -11.10 -5.25
CA GLU A 99 3.06 -12.19 -5.73
C GLU A 99 3.86 -13.49 -5.84
N GLU A 100 5.13 -13.41 -6.22
CA GLU A 100 6.04 -14.56 -6.27
C GLU A 100 6.30 -15.14 -4.87
N ALA A 101 6.54 -14.27 -3.87
CA ALA A 101 6.75 -14.70 -2.50
C ALA A 101 5.46 -15.30 -1.90
N LYS A 102 4.29 -14.76 -2.22
CA LYS A 102 3.00 -15.34 -1.82
C LYS A 102 2.80 -16.72 -2.43
N ALA A 103 3.04 -16.87 -3.74
CA ALA A 103 2.91 -18.14 -4.43
C ALA A 103 3.85 -19.20 -3.84
N ALA A 104 5.12 -18.84 -3.63
CA ALA A 104 6.09 -19.73 -3.02
C ALA A 104 5.70 -20.16 -1.59
N ALA A 105 5.20 -19.22 -0.79
CA ALA A 105 4.71 -19.53 0.56
C ALA A 105 3.48 -20.43 0.55
N GLN A 106 2.54 -20.21 -0.38
CA GLN A 106 1.36 -21.06 -0.54
C GLN A 106 1.74 -22.48 -0.98
N ASP A 107 2.69 -22.63 -1.90
CA ASP A 107 3.19 -23.94 -2.33
C ASP A 107 3.88 -24.68 -1.17
N GLN A 108 4.69 -23.98 -0.37
CA GLN A 108 5.33 -24.58 0.79
C GLN A 108 4.30 -24.99 1.84
N LEU A 109 3.35 -24.11 2.16
CA LEU A 109 2.26 -24.42 3.09
C LEU A 109 1.45 -25.64 2.64
N SER A 110 1.16 -25.74 1.35
CA SER A 110 0.44 -26.89 0.80
C SER A 110 1.20 -28.21 1.00
N LYS A 111 2.51 -28.20 0.82
CA LYS A 111 3.38 -29.37 1.09
C LYS A 111 3.38 -29.72 2.57
N ASP A 112 3.55 -28.73 3.44
CA ASP A 112 3.59 -28.93 4.89
C ASP A 112 2.27 -29.50 5.42
N VAL A 113 1.14 -29.03 4.89
CA VAL A 113 -0.20 -29.56 5.23
C VAL A 113 -0.34 -31.02 4.79
N ILE A 114 0.07 -31.37 3.57
CA ILE A 114 0.01 -32.73 3.06
C ILE A 114 0.89 -33.68 3.93
N ASP A 115 2.09 -33.23 4.29
CA ASP A 115 2.99 -34.00 5.13
C ASP A 115 2.42 -34.19 6.54
N ALA A 116 1.80 -33.16 7.11
CA ALA A 116 1.14 -33.25 8.41
C ALA A 116 -0.07 -34.23 8.37
N LEU A 117 -0.85 -34.19 7.28
CA LEU A 117 -1.96 -35.11 7.08
C LEU A 117 -1.49 -36.57 6.95
N ASN A 118 -0.43 -36.82 6.19
CA ASN A 118 0.15 -38.15 6.05
C ASN A 118 0.65 -38.72 7.41
N LYS A 119 1.39 -37.89 8.17
CA LYS A 119 1.83 -38.25 9.53
C LYS A 119 0.64 -38.54 10.45
N LYS A 120 -0.44 -37.79 10.33
CA LYS A 120 -1.66 -38.01 11.11
C LYS A 120 -2.36 -39.30 10.70
N ALA A 121 -2.43 -39.57 9.40
CA ALA A 121 -3.00 -40.84 8.89
C ALA A 121 -2.22 -42.07 9.38
N GLU A 122 -0.88 -42.02 9.34
CA GLU A 122 -0.02 -43.08 9.89
C GLU A 122 -0.28 -43.32 11.38
N SER A 123 -0.38 -42.23 12.17
CA SER A 123 -0.67 -42.32 13.60
C SER A 123 -2.03 -43.00 13.88
N ILE A 124 -3.04 -42.69 13.05
CA ILE A 124 -4.37 -43.30 13.15
C ILE A 124 -4.31 -44.76 12.75
N ALA A 125 -3.62 -45.11 11.67
CA ALA A 125 -3.47 -46.50 11.23
C ALA A 125 -2.84 -47.36 12.32
N VAL A 126 -1.79 -46.87 12.98
CA VAL A 126 -1.15 -47.55 14.11
C VAL A 126 -2.14 -47.77 15.27
N ALA A 127 -2.89 -46.71 15.63
CA ALA A 127 -3.89 -46.82 16.71
C ALA A 127 -5.02 -47.79 16.37
N MET A 128 -5.41 -47.89 15.11
CA MET A 128 -6.43 -48.82 14.62
C MET A 128 -5.89 -50.23 14.35
N LYS A 129 -4.59 -50.44 14.48
CA LYS A 129 -3.89 -51.73 14.15
C LYS A 129 -4.13 -52.19 12.71
N VAL A 130 -4.18 -51.25 11.77
CA VAL A 130 -4.26 -51.50 10.32
C VAL A 130 -2.97 -51.07 9.64
N ALA A 131 -2.73 -51.54 8.43
CA ALA A 131 -1.58 -51.13 7.65
C ALA A 131 -1.70 -49.64 7.26
N PRO A 132 -0.61 -48.84 7.25
CA PRO A 132 -0.64 -47.40 6.93
C PRO A 132 -1.27 -47.12 5.57
N ASP A 133 -1.11 -47.98 4.58
CA ASP A 133 -1.67 -47.88 3.24
C ASP A 133 -3.17 -48.23 3.14
N ALA A 134 -3.76 -48.70 4.24
CA ALA A 134 -5.21 -48.91 4.32
C ALA A 134 -6.01 -47.63 4.45
N LEU A 135 -5.35 -46.51 4.81
CA LEU A 135 -5.97 -45.19 4.89
C LEU A 135 -5.67 -44.41 3.64
N ARG A 136 -6.73 -43.88 3.00
CA ARG A 136 -6.64 -43.03 1.81
C ARG A 136 -7.29 -41.70 2.08
N ILE A 137 -6.60 -40.62 1.67
CA ILE A 137 -7.19 -39.29 1.64
C ILE A 137 -8.15 -39.25 0.44
N GLU A 138 -9.46 -39.14 0.68
CA GLU A 138 -10.47 -39.07 -0.38
C GLU A 138 -10.72 -37.63 -0.86
N LYS A 139 -10.60 -36.65 0.03
CA LYS A 139 -10.93 -35.26 -0.29
C LYS A 139 -10.06 -34.29 0.47
N LEU A 140 -9.43 -33.39 -0.25
CA LEU A 140 -8.75 -32.22 0.29
C LEU A 140 -9.54 -30.98 -0.15
N ASN A 141 -9.98 -30.19 0.81
CA ASN A 141 -10.55 -28.88 0.55
C ASN A 141 -9.54 -27.83 1.01
N PHE A 142 -8.90 -27.18 0.05
CA PHE A 142 -8.21 -25.93 0.31
C PHE A 142 -9.26 -24.83 0.24
N ASN A 143 -9.78 -24.40 1.38
CA ASN A 143 -10.45 -23.12 1.39
C ASN A 143 -9.39 -22.09 1.00
N SER A 144 -9.66 -21.35 -0.07
CA SER A 144 -8.87 -20.16 -0.37
C SER A 144 -8.95 -19.28 0.87
N PHE A 145 -7.88 -19.30 1.67
CA PHE A 145 -7.68 -18.25 2.66
C PHE A 145 -7.46 -16.99 1.83
N ASP A 146 -8.48 -16.16 1.74
CA ASP A 146 -8.29 -14.77 1.40
C ASP A 146 -7.37 -14.22 2.50
N PHE A 147 -6.08 -14.18 2.19
CA PHE A 147 -5.14 -13.44 3.00
C PHE A 147 -5.49 -11.96 2.84
N ALA A 148 -6.49 -11.52 3.61
CA ALA A 148 -6.50 -10.11 3.97
C ALA A 148 -5.27 -9.93 4.85
N PRO A 149 -4.24 -9.20 4.41
CA PRO A 149 -3.16 -8.85 5.32
C PRO A 149 -3.86 -8.05 6.43
N GLU A 150 -3.87 -8.58 7.66
CA GLU A 150 -4.02 -7.70 8.81
C GLU A 150 -2.81 -6.78 8.77
N GLY A 151 -2.94 -5.75 7.91
CA GLY A 151 -1.98 -4.69 7.83
C GLY A 151 -1.92 -4.06 9.19
N ALA A 152 -0.77 -4.11 9.81
CA ALA A 152 -0.43 -3.14 10.80
C ALA A 152 -0.62 -1.76 10.16
N VAL A 153 -1.82 -1.21 10.32
CA VAL A 153 -2.14 0.14 9.92
C VAL A 153 -1.39 1.02 10.91
N PHE A 154 -0.15 1.32 10.61
CA PHE A 154 0.51 2.46 11.20
C PHE A 154 -0.18 3.71 10.62
N ALA A 155 -1.34 4.03 11.18
CA ALA A 155 -1.94 5.33 10.98
C ALA A 155 -0.98 6.36 11.58
N ALA A 156 -0.09 6.90 10.77
CA ALA A 156 0.55 8.17 11.06
C ALA A 156 -0.59 9.19 11.12
N ARG A 157 -1.07 9.45 12.32
CA ARG A 157 -2.05 10.50 12.61
C ARG A 157 -1.40 11.81 12.21
N ALA A 158 -1.77 12.34 11.05
CA ALA A 158 -1.40 13.68 10.64
C ALA A 158 -2.01 14.65 11.66
N MET A 159 -1.23 15.06 12.64
CA MET A 159 -1.57 16.20 13.48
C MET A 159 -1.47 17.46 12.64
N GLY A 160 -2.51 18.26 12.76
CA GLY A 160 -2.89 19.43 12.00
C GLY A 160 -1.77 20.30 11.44
N ALA A 161 -2.00 20.68 10.21
CA ALA A 161 -1.25 21.64 9.46
C ALA A 161 -1.32 23.03 10.11
N ASN A 162 -0.18 23.53 10.47
CA ASN A 162 0.28 24.89 10.28
C ASN A 162 1.71 24.98 10.83
N ALA A 163 2.67 24.60 10.03
CA ALA A 163 4.06 24.95 10.30
C ALA A 163 4.80 25.14 8.97
N ALA A 164 5.41 26.30 8.87
CA ALA A 164 6.37 26.62 7.83
C ALA A 164 7.32 25.45 7.59
N PHE A 165 7.64 25.20 6.32
CA PHE A 165 8.56 24.14 5.89
C PHE A 165 9.92 24.29 6.60
N LYS A 166 10.02 23.71 7.81
CA LYS A 166 11.30 23.35 8.42
C LYS A 166 11.73 22.04 7.78
N THR A 167 13.01 21.91 7.55
CA THR A 167 13.65 20.67 7.12
C THR A 167 13.00 19.48 7.81
N VAL A 168 12.25 18.69 7.02
CA VAL A 168 11.59 17.48 7.52
C VAL A 168 12.68 16.43 7.71
N GLU A 169 12.83 15.93 8.93
CA GLU A 169 13.70 14.81 9.21
C GLU A 169 13.27 13.59 8.40
N THR A 170 14.24 12.80 7.93
CA THR A 170 13.96 11.59 7.15
C THR A 170 13.16 10.62 8.02
N PRO A 171 11.96 10.19 7.60
CA PRO A 171 11.18 9.25 8.38
C PRO A 171 11.90 7.90 8.51
N VAL A 172 11.85 7.30 9.69
CA VAL A 172 12.38 5.96 9.94
C VAL A 172 11.27 4.95 9.69
N PHE A 173 11.52 3.97 8.81
CA PHE A 173 10.60 2.89 8.52
C PHE A 173 11.25 1.55 8.88
N GLU A 174 10.53 0.73 9.65
CA GLU A 174 10.90 -0.66 9.90
C GLU A 174 9.88 -1.57 9.22
N ALA A 175 10.36 -2.57 8.47
CA ALA A 175 9.50 -3.59 7.91
C ALA A 175 9.05 -4.55 9.02
N GLY A 176 7.75 -4.65 9.22
CA GLY A 176 7.18 -5.64 10.13
C GLY A 176 7.31 -7.07 9.60
N THR A 177 7.20 -8.06 10.48
CA THR A 177 7.09 -9.48 10.10
C THR A 177 5.63 -9.80 9.76
N SER A 178 5.41 -10.44 8.60
CA SER A 178 4.10 -10.98 8.24
C SER A 178 4.06 -12.46 8.61
N ASN A 179 3.11 -12.87 9.46
CA ASN A 179 2.87 -14.26 9.78
C ASN A 179 1.78 -14.82 8.87
N LEU A 180 2.07 -15.92 8.20
CA LEU A 180 1.09 -16.70 7.44
C LEU A 180 0.59 -17.83 8.36
N SER A 181 -0.66 -17.78 8.73
CA SER A 181 -1.32 -18.84 9.54
C SER A 181 -2.38 -19.56 8.74
#